data_3437895f3e9d0e78aa5bf1a5bb9fa897
#
_entry.id   3437895f3e9d0e78aa5bf1a5bb9fa897
#
_cell.length_a   1.000
_cell.length_b   1.000
_cell.length_c   1.000
_cell.angle_alpha   90.00
_cell.angle_beta   90.00
_cell.angle_gamma   90.00
#
_symmetry.space_group_name_H-M   'P 1'
#
loop_
_entity.id
_entity.type
_entity.pdbx_description
1 polymer ?
#
loop_
_entity_poly.entity_id
_entity_poly.type
_entity_poly.pdbx_seq_one_letter_code
_entity_poly.pdbx_strand_id
1 'polypeptide(L)'
;MRLHVGDVLDIDLDRYAEYIDVVFMEGGILHYFHDIDEFMKVMNAILKPGGKIICSDFHPFTKIYDSLKLEQPTGSYFSTDIFEGEMAHARFYDEEIRKSIPKCSYRKYTISEIINSMLRNGFSIKQFDEHPSWEDERLPGEFTAIGIKCN
;
A
#
# COMPACT_ATOMS: atom_id res chain seq x y z
N MET A 1 -15.70 6.68 -16.77
CA MET A 1 -15.02 6.54 -15.48
C MET A 1 -15.72 7.44 -14.47
N ARG A 2 -16.01 6.96 -13.25
CA ARG A 2 -16.52 7.79 -12.13
C ARG A 2 -15.40 7.95 -11.13
N LEU A 3 -15.18 9.17 -10.67
CA LEU A 3 -14.20 9.49 -9.62
C LEU A 3 -14.98 9.81 -8.35
N HIS A 4 -14.52 9.28 -7.23
CA HIS A 4 -15.01 9.59 -5.89
C HIS A 4 -13.85 10.18 -5.08
N VAL A 5 -14.11 11.26 -4.38
CA VAL A 5 -13.16 11.89 -3.47
C VAL A 5 -13.63 11.63 -2.05
N GLY A 6 -12.79 11.01 -1.25
CA GLY A 6 -13.09 10.67 0.15
C GLY A 6 -12.04 9.72 0.72
N ASP A 7 -12.16 9.44 2.00
CA ASP A 7 -11.38 8.37 2.62
C ASP A 7 -11.96 7.02 2.19
N VAL A 8 -11.10 6.12 1.76
CA VAL A 8 -11.53 4.78 1.33
C VAL A 8 -12.05 3.93 2.50
N LEU A 9 -11.62 4.23 3.73
CA LEU A 9 -12.11 3.55 4.93
C LEU A 9 -13.56 3.92 5.25
N ASP A 10 -14.00 5.10 4.80
CA ASP A 10 -15.38 5.61 4.97
C ASP A 10 -16.29 5.27 3.76
N ILE A 11 -15.87 4.37 2.88
CA ILE A 11 -16.66 3.98 1.73
C ILE A 11 -18.04 3.45 2.16
N ASP A 12 -19.09 3.92 1.45
CA ASP A 12 -20.48 3.49 1.69
C ASP A 12 -20.66 2.00 1.36
N LEU A 13 -20.52 1.14 2.37
CA LEU A 13 -20.66 -0.30 2.22
C LEU A 13 -22.12 -0.73 1.94
N ASP A 14 -23.13 0.06 2.31
CA ASP A 14 -24.52 -0.25 1.93
C ASP A 14 -24.71 -0.19 0.40
N ARG A 15 -23.88 0.62 -0.25
CA ARG A 15 -23.91 0.79 -1.70
C ARG A 15 -22.89 -0.08 -2.44
N TYR A 16 -21.71 -0.30 -1.87
CA TYR A 16 -20.59 -0.88 -2.59
C TYR A 16 -20.17 -2.28 -2.09
N ALA A 17 -20.84 -2.84 -1.07
CA ALA A 17 -20.56 -4.22 -0.67
C ALA A 17 -20.82 -5.19 -1.85
N GLU A 18 -19.86 -6.07 -2.09
CA GLU A 18 -19.89 -7.08 -3.14
C GLU A 18 -20.22 -6.52 -4.56
N TYR A 19 -19.76 -5.31 -4.81
CA TYR A 19 -20.07 -4.60 -6.06
C TYR A 19 -18.91 -4.66 -7.08
N ILE A 20 -17.67 -4.75 -6.62
CA ILE A 20 -16.45 -4.60 -7.43
C ILE A 20 -15.93 -5.98 -7.85
N ASP A 21 -15.55 -6.13 -9.12
CA ASP A 21 -14.94 -7.36 -9.63
C ASP A 21 -13.43 -7.40 -9.38
N VAL A 22 -12.76 -6.23 -9.48
CA VAL A 22 -11.30 -6.11 -9.30
C VAL A 22 -10.98 -4.83 -8.55
N VAL A 23 -10.23 -4.95 -7.48
CA VAL A 23 -9.52 -3.85 -6.84
C VAL A 23 -8.08 -3.84 -7.35
N PHE A 24 -7.66 -2.71 -7.90
CA PHE A 24 -6.30 -2.49 -8.37
C PHE A 24 -5.66 -1.32 -7.63
N MET A 25 -4.50 -1.57 -7.06
CA MET A 25 -3.71 -0.59 -6.31
C MET A 25 -2.28 -0.61 -6.82
N GLU A 26 -1.69 0.57 -7.01
CA GLU A 26 -0.33 0.72 -7.50
C GLU A 26 0.35 1.94 -6.89
N GLY A 27 1.62 1.80 -6.55
CA GLY A 27 2.52 2.92 -6.32
C GLY A 27 2.43 3.58 -4.95
N GLY A 28 2.61 2.83 -3.86
CA GLY A 28 2.78 3.43 -2.54
C GLY A 28 1.48 3.81 -1.86
N ILE A 29 0.55 2.87 -1.76
CA ILE A 29 -0.77 3.07 -1.15
C ILE A 29 -0.78 2.58 0.30
N LEU A 30 -0.22 1.40 0.56
CA LEU A 30 -0.38 0.71 1.85
C LEU A 30 0.17 1.53 3.03
N HIS A 31 1.22 2.29 2.81
CA HIS A 31 1.87 3.04 3.88
C HIS A 31 1.04 4.21 4.44
N TYR A 32 -0.03 4.64 3.75
CA TYR A 32 -0.94 5.69 4.26
C TYR A 32 -1.96 5.15 5.28
N PHE A 33 -2.12 3.84 5.40
CA PHE A 33 -3.00 3.21 6.38
C PHE A 33 -2.19 2.79 7.60
N HIS A 34 -2.62 3.16 8.80
CA HIS A 34 -1.93 2.77 10.03
C HIS A 34 -2.35 1.38 10.52
N ASP A 35 -3.53 0.92 10.12
CA ASP A 35 -4.03 -0.43 10.30
C ASP A 35 -4.32 -1.06 8.92
N ILE A 36 -3.41 -1.94 8.50
CA ILE A 36 -3.55 -2.64 7.21
C ILE A 36 -4.68 -3.67 7.24
N ASP A 37 -5.05 -4.20 8.42
CA ASP A 37 -6.16 -5.14 8.52
C ASP A 37 -7.51 -4.43 8.30
N GLU A 38 -7.67 -3.22 8.84
CA GLU A 38 -8.84 -2.39 8.58
C GLU A 38 -8.99 -2.09 7.08
N PHE A 39 -7.90 -1.68 6.44
CA PHE A 39 -7.89 -1.45 4.99
C PHE A 39 -8.23 -2.71 4.18
N MET A 40 -7.60 -3.84 4.46
CA MET A 40 -7.86 -5.10 3.74
C MET A 40 -9.27 -5.62 3.96
N LYS A 41 -9.86 -5.39 5.14
CA LYS A 41 -11.26 -5.70 5.44
C LYS A 41 -12.22 -4.91 4.55
N VAL A 42 -11.97 -3.61 4.36
CA VAL A 42 -12.77 -2.78 3.44
C VAL A 42 -12.62 -3.27 2.01
N MET A 43 -11.39 -3.58 1.56
CA MET A 43 -11.15 -4.13 0.21
C MET A 43 -11.88 -5.45 -0.02
N ASN A 44 -11.91 -6.33 0.98
CA ASN A 44 -12.66 -7.56 0.91
C ASN A 44 -14.17 -7.29 0.84
N ALA A 45 -14.69 -6.38 1.67
CA ALA A 45 -16.12 -6.10 1.74
C ALA A 45 -16.69 -5.58 0.39
N ILE A 46 -15.95 -4.73 -0.33
CA ILE A 46 -16.41 -4.19 -1.62
C ILE A 46 -16.28 -5.16 -2.78
N LEU A 47 -15.41 -6.16 -2.69
CA LEU A 47 -15.23 -7.17 -3.74
C LEU A 47 -16.37 -8.17 -3.73
N LYS A 48 -16.80 -8.57 -4.91
CA LYS A 48 -17.70 -9.73 -5.09
C LYS A 48 -17.05 -11.01 -4.61
N PRO A 49 -17.82 -12.04 -4.23
CA PRO A 49 -17.28 -13.38 -4.04
C PRO A 49 -16.46 -13.83 -5.26
N GLY A 50 -15.24 -14.30 -5.04
CA GLY A 50 -14.29 -14.62 -6.12
C GLY A 50 -13.68 -13.40 -6.82
N GLY A 51 -13.98 -12.19 -6.39
CA GLY A 51 -13.37 -10.95 -6.88
C GLY A 51 -11.88 -10.90 -6.57
N LYS A 52 -11.14 -10.11 -7.33
CA LYS A 52 -9.69 -10.08 -7.33
C LYS A 52 -9.14 -8.78 -6.72
N ILE A 53 -8.15 -8.89 -5.85
CA ILE A 53 -7.30 -7.78 -5.43
C ILE A 53 -5.92 -7.92 -6.10
N ILE A 54 -5.43 -6.83 -6.69
CA ILE A 54 -4.09 -6.70 -7.25
C ILE A 54 -3.45 -5.53 -6.53
N CYS A 55 -2.43 -5.82 -5.73
CA CYS A 55 -1.69 -4.84 -4.95
C CYS A 55 -0.25 -4.82 -5.43
N SER A 56 0.14 -3.73 -6.09
CA SER A 56 1.53 -3.45 -6.47
C SER A 56 2.00 -2.27 -5.65
N ASP A 57 3.03 -2.45 -4.82
CA ASP A 57 3.50 -1.42 -3.91
C ASP A 57 5.02 -1.49 -3.72
N PHE A 58 5.59 -0.49 -3.06
CA PHE A 58 7.01 -0.46 -2.73
C PHE A 58 7.37 -1.62 -1.83
N HIS A 59 8.48 -2.29 -2.17
CA HIS A 59 8.96 -3.40 -1.38
C HIS A 59 9.42 -2.92 0.01
N PRO A 60 9.01 -3.58 1.10
CA PRO A 60 9.40 -3.22 2.46
C PRO A 60 10.90 -3.16 2.72
N PHE A 61 11.73 -3.72 1.86
CA PHE A 61 13.17 -3.59 1.95
C PHE A 61 13.62 -2.12 1.95
N THR A 62 12.87 -1.24 1.29
CA THR A 62 13.10 0.22 1.32
C THR A 62 12.99 0.84 2.71
N LYS A 63 12.48 0.10 3.73
CA LYS A 63 12.49 0.55 5.13
C LYS A 63 13.90 0.63 5.70
N ILE A 64 14.81 -0.17 5.18
CA ILE A 64 16.16 -0.31 5.71
C ILE A 64 17.09 0.73 5.11
N TYR A 65 16.86 1.09 3.86
CA TYR A 65 17.73 2.01 3.12
C TYR A 65 16.95 3.26 2.72
N ASP A 66 17.60 4.42 2.88
CA ASP A 66 17.17 5.60 2.15
C ASP A 66 17.46 5.37 0.66
N SER A 67 16.48 5.62 -0.18
CA SER A 67 16.55 5.42 -1.63
C SER A 67 17.75 6.06 -2.33
N LEU A 68 18.42 6.99 -1.66
CA LEU A 68 19.57 7.72 -2.20
C LEU A 68 20.92 7.32 -1.56
N LYS A 69 20.93 6.44 -0.56
CA LYS A 69 22.14 6.07 0.19
C LYS A 69 22.15 4.60 0.56
N LEU A 70 22.36 3.75 -0.45
CA LEU A 70 22.45 2.29 -0.26
C LEU A 70 23.69 1.83 0.55
N GLU A 71 24.57 2.73 0.92
CA GLU A 71 25.84 2.39 1.58
C GLU A 71 25.68 1.99 3.04
N GLN A 72 24.62 2.49 3.71
CA GLN A 72 24.35 2.14 5.11
C GLN A 72 22.86 2.02 5.40
N PRO A 73 22.45 1.01 6.20
CA PRO A 73 21.07 0.91 6.67
C PRO A 73 20.69 2.15 7.49
N THR A 74 19.57 2.78 7.17
CA THR A 74 19.06 3.97 7.85
C THR A 74 17.87 3.71 8.75
N GLY A 75 17.32 2.50 8.71
CA GLY A 75 16.11 2.15 9.45
C GLY A 75 16.08 0.70 9.89
N SER A 76 14.95 0.31 10.49
CA SER A 76 14.68 -1.06 10.90
C SER A 76 13.54 -1.66 10.08
N TYR A 77 13.76 -2.82 9.49
CA TYR A 77 12.73 -3.57 8.77
C TYR A 77 11.52 -3.89 9.65
N PHE A 78 11.73 -4.10 10.95
CA PHE A 78 10.68 -4.48 11.91
C PHE A 78 10.11 -3.29 12.70
N SER A 79 10.52 -2.04 12.40
CA SER A 79 9.91 -0.87 13.04
C SER A 79 8.42 -0.80 12.69
N THR A 80 7.61 -0.49 13.71
CA THR A 80 6.17 -0.24 13.60
C THR A 80 5.84 1.24 13.77
N ASP A 81 6.85 2.10 13.76
CA ASP A 81 6.70 3.53 13.99
C ASP A 81 5.83 4.18 12.91
N ILE A 82 5.06 5.18 13.33
CA ILE A 82 4.35 6.09 12.46
C ILE A 82 5.24 7.31 12.24
N PHE A 83 5.42 7.68 10.99
CA PHE A 83 6.24 8.80 10.55
C PHE A 83 5.36 9.92 10.02
N GLU A 84 5.79 11.14 10.19
CA GLU A 84 5.23 12.29 9.48
C GLU A 84 6.14 12.67 8.33
N GLY A 85 5.55 12.98 7.18
CA GLY A 85 6.28 13.37 5.99
C GLY A 85 5.46 14.15 5.00
N GLU A 86 6.10 14.54 3.94
CA GLU A 86 5.45 15.20 2.82
C GLU A 86 4.73 14.16 1.95
N MET A 87 3.63 14.57 1.32
CA MET A 87 2.98 13.76 0.29
C MET A 87 3.96 13.50 -0.87
N ALA A 88 3.92 12.30 -1.44
CA ALA A 88 4.84 11.85 -2.47
C ALA A 88 4.98 12.84 -3.65
N HIS A 89 3.90 13.52 -4.02
CA HIS A 89 3.87 14.47 -5.12
C HIS A 89 4.31 15.90 -4.73
N ALA A 90 4.51 16.20 -3.45
CA ALA A 90 4.89 17.54 -3.01
C ALA A 90 6.21 18.03 -3.66
N ARG A 91 7.13 17.10 -3.95
CA ARG A 91 8.41 17.39 -4.61
C ARG A 91 8.31 17.99 -6.02
N PHE A 92 7.15 17.87 -6.67
CA PHE A 92 6.93 18.39 -8.04
C PHE A 92 6.39 19.84 -8.06
N TYR A 93 6.08 20.40 -6.89
CA TYR A 93 5.59 21.76 -6.76
C TYR A 93 6.70 22.73 -6.32
N ASP A 94 6.50 24.01 -6.64
CA ASP A 94 7.35 25.08 -6.16
C ASP A 94 7.36 25.13 -4.62
N GLU A 95 8.45 25.68 -4.05
CA GLU A 95 8.65 25.68 -2.59
C GLU A 95 7.50 26.35 -1.80
N GLU A 96 6.89 27.40 -2.34
CA GLU A 96 5.76 28.10 -1.71
C GLU A 96 4.51 27.20 -1.65
N ILE A 97 4.19 26.53 -2.77
CA ILE A 97 3.08 25.58 -2.86
C ILE A 97 3.36 24.38 -1.96
N ARG A 98 4.56 23.85 -2.02
CA ARG A 98 5.00 22.69 -1.20
C ARG A 98 4.80 22.94 0.30
N LYS A 99 5.13 24.14 0.79
CA LYS A 99 4.91 24.52 2.20
C LYS A 99 3.42 24.61 2.59
N SER A 100 2.54 24.80 1.63
CA SER A 100 1.08 24.86 1.87
C SER A 100 0.41 23.47 1.83
N ILE A 101 1.08 22.43 1.30
CA ILE A 101 0.55 21.08 1.22
C ILE A 101 0.58 20.47 2.64
N PRO A 102 -0.53 19.91 3.12
CA PRO A 102 -0.55 19.22 4.40
C PRO A 102 0.44 18.07 4.44
N LYS A 103 1.10 17.88 5.57
CA LYS A 103 1.86 16.67 5.81
C LYS A 103 0.93 15.48 5.94
N CYS A 104 1.43 14.30 5.56
CA CYS A 104 0.76 13.04 5.80
C CYS A 104 1.51 12.24 6.87
N SER A 105 0.80 11.37 7.56
CA SER A 105 1.42 10.35 8.41
C SER A 105 1.38 9.01 7.68
N TYR A 106 2.42 8.20 7.87
CA TYR A 106 2.52 6.90 7.23
C TYR A 106 3.21 5.87 8.12
N ARG A 107 2.85 4.62 7.92
CA ARG A 107 3.46 3.45 8.52
C ARG A 107 3.97 2.51 7.42
N LYS A 108 5.21 2.04 7.54
CA LYS A 108 5.77 1.05 6.62
C LYS A 108 5.57 -0.36 7.18
N TYR A 109 5.13 -1.28 6.36
CA TYR A 109 4.84 -2.67 6.72
C TYR A 109 5.97 -3.61 6.30
N THR A 110 6.09 -4.75 6.95
CA THR A 110 6.90 -5.87 6.48
C THR A 110 6.12 -6.68 5.44
N ILE A 111 6.81 -7.49 4.63
CA ILE A 111 6.13 -8.42 3.70
C ILE A 111 5.20 -9.37 4.46
N SER A 112 5.62 -9.86 5.62
CA SER A 112 4.80 -10.77 6.42
C SER A 112 3.53 -10.11 6.95
N GLU A 113 3.56 -8.82 7.34
CA GLU A 113 2.36 -8.09 7.74
C GLU A 113 1.37 -7.98 6.58
N ILE A 114 1.87 -7.64 5.38
CA ILE A 114 1.02 -7.50 4.18
C ILE A 114 0.37 -8.84 3.82
N ILE A 115 1.17 -9.90 3.66
CA ILE A 115 0.68 -11.24 3.32
C ILE A 115 -0.33 -11.74 4.36
N ASN A 116 0.02 -11.65 5.65
CA ASN A 116 -0.84 -12.12 6.71
C ASN A 116 -2.13 -11.31 6.84
N SER A 117 -2.09 -10.00 6.56
CA SER A 117 -3.30 -9.19 6.54
C SER A 117 -4.25 -9.62 5.42
N MET A 118 -3.74 -9.87 4.21
CA MET A 118 -4.57 -10.41 3.14
C MET A 118 -5.21 -11.74 3.55
N LEU A 119 -4.43 -12.68 4.10
CA LEU A 119 -4.93 -14.00 4.52
C LEU A 119 -6.00 -13.89 5.62
N ARG A 120 -5.75 -13.08 6.67
CA ARG A 120 -6.70 -12.89 7.78
C ARG A 120 -8.00 -12.24 7.33
N ASN A 121 -7.94 -11.40 6.31
CA ASN A 121 -9.10 -10.69 5.79
C ASN A 121 -9.76 -11.39 4.60
N GLY A 122 -9.60 -12.72 4.48
CA GLY A 122 -10.37 -13.56 3.59
C GLY A 122 -9.90 -13.57 2.14
N PHE A 123 -8.63 -13.28 1.89
CA PHE A 123 -8.03 -13.47 0.57
C PHE A 123 -7.23 -14.77 0.49
N SER A 124 -7.37 -15.50 -0.61
CA SER A 124 -6.45 -16.57 -1.03
C SER A 124 -5.41 -15.97 -1.97
N ILE A 125 -4.15 -15.91 -1.56
CA ILE A 125 -3.06 -15.38 -2.38
C ILE A 125 -2.78 -16.38 -3.50
N LYS A 126 -2.81 -15.91 -4.75
CA LYS A 126 -2.57 -16.71 -5.94
C LYS A 126 -1.18 -16.48 -6.53
N GLN A 127 -0.66 -15.28 -6.32
CA GLN A 127 0.65 -14.90 -6.85
C GLN A 127 1.25 -13.83 -5.95
N PHE A 128 2.56 -13.89 -5.78
CA PHE A 128 3.35 -12.87 -5.12
C PHE A 128 4.68 -12.78 -5.85
N ASP A 129 4.93 -11.65 -6.51
CA ASP A 129 6.15 -11.40 -7.27
C ASP A 129 6.91 -10.23 -6.64
N GLU A 130 8.21 -10.35 -6.60
CA GLU A 130 9.12 -9.26 -6.24
C GLU A 130 9.80 -8.74 -7.50
N HIS A 131 9.95 -7.43 -7.59
CA HIS A 131 10.54 -6.75 -8.73
C HIS A 131 11.82 -6.02 -8.31
N PRO A 132 12.85 -5.99 -9.17
CA PRO A 132 14.08 -5.28 -8.88
C PRO A 132 13.86 -3.79 -8.64
N SER A 133 14.69 -3.21 -7.80
CA SER A 133 14.73 -1.76 -7.62
C SER A 133 15.28 -1.07 -8.87
N TRP A 134 14.70 0.08 -9.20
CA TRP A 134 15.20 0.95 -10.28
C TRP A 134 16.60 1.52 -10.02
N GLU A 135 17.00 1.58 -8.76
CA GLU A 135 18.29 2.15 -8.35
C GLU A 135 19.38 1.08 -8.26
N ASP A 136 19.04 -0.13 -7.85
CA ASP A 136 19.94 -1.27 -7.77
C ASP A 136 19.16 -2.58 -8.01
N GLU A 137 19.31 -3.15 -9.19
CA GLU A 137 18.60 -4.37 -9.60
C GLU A 137 18.90 -5.62 -8.74
N ARG A 138 19.92 -5.56 -7.88
CA ARG A 138 20.26 -6.62 -6.91
C ARG A 138 19.33 -6.63 -5.70
N LEU A 139 18.54 -5.56 -5.53
CA LEU A 139 17.65 -5.35 -4.38
C LEU A 139 16.19 -5.34 -4.85
N PRO A 140 15.27 -5.85 -4.03
CA PRO A 140 13.84 -5.72 -4.34
C PRO A 140 13.39 -4.27 -4.13
N GLY A 141 12.72 -3.70 -5.12
CA GLY A 141 12.18 -2.33 -5.09
C GLY A 141 10.68 -2.28 -4.95
N GLU A 142 9.99 -3.22 -5.55
CA GLU A 142 8.53 -3.32 -5.57
C GLU A 142 8.09 -4.78 -5.41
N PHE A 143 6.81 -4.97 -5.10
CA PHE A 143 6.17 -6.28 -5.15
C PHE A 143 4.79 -6.18 -5.78
N THR A 144 4.29 -7.30 -6.29
CA THR A 144 2.89 -7.45 -6.74
C THR A 144 2.28 -8.67 -6.07
N ALA A 145 1.21 -8.45 -5.31
CA ALA A 145 0.42 -9.51 -4.70
C ALA A 145 -0.94 -9.62 -5.38
N ILE A 146 -1.34 -10.82 -5.77
CA ILE A 146 -2.67 -11.10 -6.33
C ILE A 146 -3.41 -12.03 -5.39
N GLY A 147 -4.54 -11.54 -4.87
CA GLY A 147 -5.44 -12.28 -4.01
C GLY A 147 -6.83 -12.44 -4.63
N ILE A 148 -7.50 -13.52 -4.25
CA ILE A 148 -8.90 -13.78 -4.60
C ILE A 148 -9.70 -13.80 -3.30
N LYS A 149 -10.82 -13.04 -3.25
CA LYS A 149 -11.76 -13.11 -2.13
C LYS A 149 -12.28 -14.53 -2.01
N CYS A 150 -12.10 -15.12 -0.84
CA CYS A 150 -12.70 -16.41 -0.49
C CYS A 150 -14.22 -16.27 -0.37
N ASN A 151 -14.95 -17.34 -0.73
CA ASN A 151 -16.42 -17.40 -0.59
C ASN A 151 -16.83 -17.49 0.88
#